data_2c959d3073fc6105bdf51f734fd60844
#
_entry.id   2c959d3073fc6105bdf51f734fd60844
#
_cell.length_a   1.000
_cell.length_b   1.000
_cell.length_c   1.000
_cell.angle_alpha   90.00
_cell.angle_beta   90.00
_cell.angle_gamma   90.00
#
_symmetry.space_group_name_H-M   'P 1'
#
loop_
_entity.id
_entity.type
_entity.pdbx_description
1 polymer ?
#
loop_
_entity_poly.entity_id
_entity_poly.type
_entity_poly.pdbx_seq_one_letter_code
_entity_poly.pdbx_strand_id
1 'polypeptide(L)'
;LGSRTAAEVLDAFGSPEAVFAADRQALTAAPCELRKTHVDLLCDKDTSEAEQVIRSCTEKNIQIITIGDSAYPDRLRAIPDPPTVLYVRGRWPDFDSVPAVAVVGTRKATSYGLKVADQIGTTLARAGMITVSGMALGNDGAAHRGALKAGGLTVAVLAGGPDVCYPPQHRSLMGDILLMGAIISEYPPGTEPHGRNYHQRNRIISGLSVASVIVEASDWRSGALITARHALDQGRDVYAVPGPIDAPQSQSCNELIAKGEAALLTSPTVLVREYSGMMPEQAVQQAFRRQTGEYPEPAARSAWEDIRRREQQAEQRRAAAAEKAKAEPKQPSAAAKPLPDGLNEDERTIVTL
;
A
#
# COMPACT_ATOMS: atom_id res chain seq x y z
N LEU A 1 14.30 -17.29 -6.86
CA LEU A 1 13.00 -17.85 -7.27
C LEU A 1 11.95 -16.76 -7.15
N GLY A 2 10.90 -16.77 -8.01
CA GLY A 2 9.69 -15.98 -7.77
C GLY A 2 8.86 -16.62 -6.66
N SER A 3 8.00 -15.84 -5.99
CA SER A 3 7.18 -16.29 -4.86
C SER A 3 6.35 -17.54 -5.18
N ARG A 4 5.68 -17.57 -6.33
CA ARG A 4 4.91 -18.73 -6.76
C ARG A 4 5.77 -20.00 -6.88
N THR A 5 6.91 -19.92 -7.58
CA THR A 5 7.83 -21.07 -7.72
C THR A 5 8.41 -21.48 -6.36
N ALA A 6 8.69 -20.52 -5.48
CA ALA A 6 9.17 -20.82 -4.13
C ALA A 6 8.11 -21.56 -3.31
N ALA A 7 6.84 -21.13 -3.38
CA ALA A 7 5.75 -21.82 -2.72
C ALA A 7 5.55 -23.25 -3.26
N GLU A 8 5.53 -23.43 -4.59
CA GLU A 8 5.43 -24.75 -5.23
C GLU A 8 6.57 -25.70 -4.81
N VAL A 9 7.79 -25.18 -4.67
CA VAL A 9 8.94 -25.97 -4.20
C VAL A 9 8.81 -26.33 -2.73
N LEU A 10 8.37 -25.40 -1.89
CA LEU A 10 8.13 -25.67 -0.48
C LEU A 10 7.03 -26.72 -0.28
N ASP A 11 5.96 -26.65 -1.03
CA ASP A 11 4.89 -27.66 -1.01
C ASP A 11 5.40 -29.04 -1.44
N ALA A 12 6.25 -29.08 -2.48
CA ALA A 12 6.80 -30.34 -3.00
C ALA A 12 7.77 -31.04 -2.02
N PHE A 13 8.55 -30.26 -1.27
CA PHE A 13 9.60 -30.80 -0.36
C PHE A 13 9.18 -30.74 1.12
N GLY A 14 8.13 -30.03 1.47
CA GLY A 14 7.57 -29.94 2.81
C GLY A 14 8.27 -28.94 3.74
N SER A 15 9.54 -28.61 3.53
CA SER A 15 10.24 -27.60 4.33
C SER A 15 11.41 -26.95 3.60
N PRO A 16 11.84 -25.72 3.99
CA PRO A 16 13.03 -25.08 3.45
C PRO A 16 14.31 -25.90 3.62
N GLU A 17 14.45 -26.61 4.76
CA GLU A 17 15.59 -27.46 5.05
C GLU A 17 15.65 -28.64 4.09
N ALA A 18 14.50 -29.25 3.77
CA ALA A 18 14.42 -30.34 2.81
C ALA A 18 14.79 -29.86 1.39
N VAL A 19 14.36 -28.66 0.99
CA VAL A 19 14.77 -28.03 -0.28
C VAL A 19 16.26 -27.77 -0.29
N PHE A 20 16.82 -27.26 0.80
CA PHE A 20 18.25 -26.97 0.91
C PHE A 20 19.09 -28.26 0.89
N ALA A 21 18.61 -29.36 1.51
CA ALA A 21 19.29 -30.65 1.51
C ALA A 21 19.17 -31.42 0.18
N ALA A 22 18.19 -31.07 -0.66
CA ALA A 22 17.95 -31.78 -1.93
C ALA A 22 19.12 -31.63 -2.91
N ASP A 23 19.44 -32.73 -3.56
CA ASP A 23 20.40 -32.75 -4.66
C ASP A 23 19.75 -32.37 -6.01
N ARG A 24 20.56 -32.24 -7.04
CA ARG A 24 20.10 -31.89 -8.39
C ARG A 24 19.10 -32.90 -8.95
N GLN A 25 19.25 -34.18 -8.65
CA GLN A 25 18.37 -35.23 -9.14
C GLN A 25 16.99 -35.11 -8.50
N ALA A 26 16.91 -34.92 -7.19
CA ALA A 26 15.68 -34.71 -6.44
C ALA A 26 14.96 -33.41 -6.91
N LEU A 27 15.70 -32.30 -7.08
CA LEU A 27 15.13 -31.05 -7.56
C LEU A 27 14.58 -31.16 -9.00
N THR A 28 15.24 -31.93 -9.87
CA THR A 28 14.79 -32.12 -11.26
C THR A 28 13.57 -33.04 -11.33
N ALA A 29 13.44 -33.99 -10.41
CA ALA A 29 12.31 -34.92 -10.31
C ALA A 29 11.13 -34.38 -9.49
N ALA A 30 11.25 -33.18 -8.93
CA ALA A 30 10.19 -32.58 -8.11
C ALA A 30 8.88 -32.40 -8.90
N PRO A 31 7.72 -32.58 -8.28
CA PRO A 31 6.41 -32.43 -8.91
C PRO A 31 5.99 -30.97 -9.09
N CYS A 32 6.94 -30.10 -9.43
CA CYS A 32 6.74 -28.68 -9.71
C CYS A 32 7.59 -28.23 -10.92
N GLU A 33 7.15 -27.20 -11.62
CA GLU A 33 7.81 -26.72 -12.84
C GLU A 33 9.08 -25.91 -12.51
N LEU A 34 10.23 -26.61 -12.34
CA LEU A 34 11.52 -25.98 -12.16
C LEU A 34 12.28 -25.86 -13.49
N ARG A 35 12.63 -24.63 -13.85
CA ARG A 35 13.56 -24.38 -14.96
C ARG A 35 14.97 -24.77 -14.54
N LYS A 36 15.83 -25.08 -15.53
CA LYS A 36 17.25 -25.37 -15.28
C LYS A 36 17.92 -24.31 -14.39
N THR A 37 17.64 -23.03 -14.65
CA THR A 37 18.17 -21.91 -13.83
C THR A 37 17.72 -21.95 -12.39
N HIS A 38 16.48 -22.41 -12.10
CA HIS A 38 15.98 -22.57 -10.74
C HIS A 38 16.70 -23.71 -10.02
N VAL A 39 16.92 -24.84 -10.72
CA VAL A 39 17.66 -25.98 -10.18
C VAL A 39 19.10 -25.57 -9.88
N ASP A 40 19.74 -24.83 -10.79
CA ASP A 40 21.13 -24.36 -10.61
C ASP A 40 21.23 -23.44 -9.37
N LEU A 41 20.29 -22.52 -9.17
CA LEU A 41 20.22 -21.65 -7.99
C LEU A 41 20.00 -22.46 -6.69
N LEU A 42 19.12 -23.47 -6.71
CA LEU A 42 18.83 -24.30 -5.53
C LEU A 42 19.97 -25.28 -5.19
N CYS A 43 20.81 -25.64 -6.18
CA CYS A 43 22.03 -26.43 -5.96
C CYS A 43 23.17 -25.58 -5.41
N ASP A 44 23.13 -24.28 -5.56
CA ASP A 44 24.06 -23.37 -4.90
C ASP A 44 23.73 -23.32 -3.42
N LYS A 45 24.66 -23.73 -2.58
CA LYS A 45 24.50 -23.81 -1.11
C LYS A 45 25.22 -22.66 -0.40
N ASP A 46 25.65 -21.62 -1.14
CA ASP A 46 26.22 -20.42 -0.52
C ASP A 46 25.12 -19.62 0.20
N THR A 47 25.29 -19.46 1.51
CA THR A 47 24.37 -18.71 2.39
C THR A 47 24.83 -17.29 2.67
N SER A 48 25.94 -16.85 2.10
CA SER A 48 26.58 -15.58 2.43
C SER A 48 25.67 -14.36 2.18
N GLU A 49 24.89 -14.36 1.10
CA GLU A 49 23.92 -13.31 0.80
C GLU A 49 22.77 -13.31 1.83
N ALA A 50 22.23 -14.48 2.16
CA ALA A 50 21.17 -14.61 3.17
C ALA A 50 21.65 -14.13 4.55
N GLU A 51 22.86 -14.47 4.95
CA GLU A 51 23.46 -14.01 6.19
C GLU A 51 23.65 -12.48 6.22
N GLN A 52 24.02 -11.86 5.10
CA GLN A 52 24.11 -10.40 4.98
C GLN A 52 22.73 -9.76 5.14
N VAL A 53 21.68 -10.32 4.54
CA VAL A 53 20.31 -9.85 4.69
C VAL A 53 19.87 -9.94 6.15
N ILE A 54 20.11 -11.07 6.83
CA ILE A 54 19.78 -11.27 8.25
C ILE A 54 20.52 -10.25 9.12
N ARG A 55 21.81 -10.03 8.92
CA ARG A 55 22.57 -8.99 9.64
C ARG A 55 21.99 -7.61 9.42
N SER A 56 21.70 -7.23 8.18
CA SER A 56 21.08 -5.95 7.85
C SER A 56 19.70 -5.77 8.50
N CYS A 57 18.90 -6.83 8.56
CA CYS A 57 17.61 -6.82 9.25
C CYS A 57 17.80 -6.56 10.76
N THR A 58 18.75 -7.24 11.40
CA THR A 58 19.06 -7.07 12.82
C THR A 58 19.51 -5.64 13.13
N GLU A 59 20.43 -5.08 12.35
CA GLU A 59 20.94 -3.72 12.52
C GLU A 59 19.87 -2.64 12.35
N LYS A 60 18.87 -2.88 11.49
CA LYS A 60 17.80 -1.93 11.16
C LYS A 60 16.51 -2.18 11.92
N ASN A 61 16.48 -3.11 12.90
CA ASN A 61 15.28 -3.54 13.61
C ASN A 61 14.14 -3.93 12.64
N ILE A 62 14.46 -4.76 11.65
CA ILE A 62 13.53 -5.34 10.71
C ILE A 62 13.29 -6.79 11.10
N GLN A 63 12.04 -7.14 11.38
CA GLN A 63 11.62 -8.51 11.65
C GLN A 63 11.45 -9.25 10.33
N ILE A 64 11.91 -10.51 10.28
CA ILE A 64 11.66 -11.44 9.17
C ILE A 64 10.52 -12.35 9.62
N ILE A 65 9.46 -12.43 8.81
CA ILE A 65 8.32 -13.33 9.02
C ILE A 65 8.22 -14.22 7.78
N THR A 66 8.32 -15.53 7.96
CA THR A 66 8.22 -16.51 6.89
C THR A 66 6.80 -17.06 6.78
N ILE A 67 6.45 -17.63 5.65
CA ILE A 67 5.12 -18.24 5.43
C ILE A 67 4.80 -19.37 6.42
N GLY A 68 5.82 -20.01 7.02
CA GLY A 68 5.68 -21.05 8.04
C GLY A 68 5.46 -20.52 9.46
N ASP A 69 5.68 -19.24 9.70
CA ASP A 69 5.54 -18.65 11.04
C ASP A 69 4.08 -18.49 11.45
N SER A 70 3.79 -18.65 12.72
CA SER A 70 2.46 -18.43 13.30
C SER A 70 2.04 -16.94 13.24
N ALA A 71 2.99 -16.03 13.13
CA ALA A 71 2.72 -14.60 12.96
C ALA A 71 2.37 -14.21 11.51
N TYR A 72 2.52 -15.14 10.55
CA TYR A 72 2.17 -14.88 9.15
C TYR A 72 0.66 -14.95 8.97
N PRO A 73 0.00 -13.90 8.42
CA PRO A 73 -1.46 -13.85 8.35
C PRO A 73 -2.05 -14.97 7.50
N ASP A 74 -3.04 -15.70 8.04
CA ASP A 74 -3.68 -16.81 7.32
C ASP A 74 -4.35 -16.35 6.02
N ARG A 75 -4.96 -15.16 6.04
CA ARG A 75 -5.56 -14.63 4.81
C ARG A 75 -4.55 -14.30 3.71
N LEU A 76 -3.32 -13.92 4.07
CA LEU A 76 -2.25 -13.71 3.10
C LEU A 76 -1.66 -15.05 2.62
N ARG A 77 -1.60 -16.04 3.48
CA ARG A 77 -1.17 -17.41 3.12
C ARG A 77 -2.11 -18.05 2.10
N ALA A 78 -3.41 -17.69 2.14
CA ALA A 78 -4.46 -18.24 1.29
C ALA A 78 -4.53 -17.61 -0.12
N ILE A 79 -3.73 -16.59 -0.46
CA ILE A 79 -3.76 -16.02 -1.82
C ILE A 79 -3.02 -16.94 -2.82
N PRO A 80 -3.35 -16.89 -4.14
CA PRO A 80 -2.73 -17.75 -5.15
C PRO A 80 -1.20 -17.65 -5.27
N ASP A 81 -0.62 -16.51 -4.86
CA ASP A 81 0.81 -16.24 -4.93
C ASP A 81 1.28 -15.54 -3.62
N PRO A 82 1.35 -16.28 -2.49
CA PRO A 82 1.74 -15.71 -1.21
C PRO A 82 3.24 -15.41 -1.19
N PRO A 83 3.67 -14.27 -0.60
CA PRO A 83 5.08 -14.01 -0.38
C PRO A 83 5.65 -15.01 0.65
N THR A 84 6.72 -15.70 0.31
CA THR A 84 7.33 -16.69 1.21
C THR A 84 8.01 -16.05 2.41
N VAL A 85 8.42 -14.78 2.29
CA VAL A 85 9.09 -13.99 3.33
C VAL A 85 8.54 -12.58 3.32
N LEU A 86 8.30 -12.04 4.51
CA LEU A 86 7.96 -10.65 4.76
C LEU A 86 9.04 -9.99 5.63
N TYR A 87 9.51 -8.84 5.21
CA TYR A 87 10.38 -7.97 5.98
C TYR A 87 9.52 -6.88 6.61
N VAL A 88 9.47 -6.85 7.95
CA VAL A 88 8.54 -6.02 8.71
C VAL A 88 9.33 -5.03 9.56
N ARG A 89 8.96 -3.76 9.51
CA ARG A 89 9.51 -2.70 10.33
C ARG A 89 8.38 -1.96 11.04
N GLY A 90 8.49 -1.77 12.35
CA GLY A 90 7.45 -1.18 13.18
C GLY A 90 6.62 -2.21 13.92
N ARG A 91 5.38 -1.87 14.24
CA ARG A 91 4.47 -2.71 15.03
C ARG A 91 3.64 -3.60 14.11
N TRP A 92 3.94 -4.90 14.09
CA TRP A 92 3.16 -5.90 13.35
C TRP A 92 1.77 -6.08 13.98
N PRO A 93 0.67 -5.85 13.24
CA PRO A 93 -0.66 -6.07 13.78
C PRO A 93 -1.10 -7.53 13.66
N ASP A 94 -2.06 -7.92 14.50
CA ASP A 94 -2.75 -9.19 14.38
C ASP A 94 -3.84 -9.09 13.29
N PHE A 95 -3.49 -9.49 12.07
CA PHE A 95 -4.39 -9.45 10.91
C PHE A 95 -5.49 -10.49 10.97
N ASP A 96 -5.30 -11.59 11.71
CA ASP A 96 -6.29 -12.65 11.76
C ASP A 96 -7.41 -12.34 12.73
N SER A 97 -7.10 -11.57 13.80
CA SER A 97 -8.09 -11.11 14.77
C SER A 97 -8.73 -9.77 14.40
N VAL A 98 -8.06 -8.93 13.59
CA VAL A 98 -8.56 -7.58 13.26
C VAL A 98 -8.71 -7.43 11.75
N PRO A 99 -9.90 -7.06 11.25
CA PRO A 99 -10.09 -6.84 9.83
C PRO A 99 -9.26 -5.67 9.32
N ALA A 100 -8.59 -5.89 8.21
CA ALA A 100 -7.84 -4.88 7.49
C ALA A 100 -8.56 -4.52 6.19
N VAL A 101 -8.55 -3.25 5.81
CA VAL A 101 -9.14 -2.76 4.57
C VAL A 101 -8.07 -2.05 3.74
N ALA A 102 -7.92 -2.49 2.50
CA ALA A 102 -7.05 -1.83 1.53
C ALA A 102 -7.72 -0.54 1.04
N VAL A 103 -6.98 0.57 1.03
CA VAL A 103 -7.45 1.85 0.49
C VAL A 103 -6.45 2.33 -0.53
N VAL A 104 -6.80 2.28 -1.80
CA VAL A 104 -5.89 2.59 -2.91
C VAL A 104 -6.52 3.54 -3.92
N GLY A 105 -5.69 4.22 -4.69
CA GLY A 105 -6.18 5.07 -5.76
C GLY A 105 -5.08 5.74 -6.57
N THR A 106 -5.45 6.74 -7.33
CA THR A 106 -4.53 7.46 -8.21
C THR A 106 -3.49 8.26 -7.43
N ARG A 107 -2.28 8.33 -7.98
CA ARG A 107 -1.20 9.22 -7.48
C ARG A 107 -1.50 10.71 -7.73
N LYS A 108 -2.35 11.02 -8.73
CA LYS A 108 -2.81 12.37 -9.08
C LYS A 108 -4.25 12.57 -8.57
N ALA A 109 -4.42 12.42 -7.26
CA ALA A 109 -5.73 12.50 -6.62
C ALA A 109 -6.30 13.92 -6.67
N THR A 110 -7.61 14.02 -6.86
CA THR A 110 -8.34 15.28 -6.72
C THR A 110 -8.52 15.65 -5.24
N SER A 111 -8.93 16.87 -4.96
CA SER A 111 -9.30 17.28 -3.59
C SER A 111 -10.43 16.42 -3.02
N TYR A 112 -11.36 15.96 -3.87
CA TYR A 112 -12.41 15.01 -3.49
C TYR A 112 -11.81 13.67 -3.07
N GLY A 113 -10.98 13.05 -3.91
CA GLY A 113 -10.36 11.77 -3.62
C GLY A 113 -9.48 11.80 -2.36
N LEU A 114 -8.67 12.85 -2.20
CA LEU A 114 -7.86 13.03 -0.98
C LEU A 114 -8.73 13.10 0.28
N LYS A 115 -9.84 13.87 0.25
CA LYS A 115 -10.78 14.00 1.37
C LYS A 115 -11.45 12.65 1.67
N VAL A 116 -11.91 11.93 0.65
CA VAL A 116 -12.58 10.63 0.83
C VAL A 116 -11.62 9.58 1.37
N ALA A 117 -10.39 9.49 0.84
CA ALA A 117 -9.38 8.57 1.35
C ALA A 117 -9.02 8.85 2.82
N ASP A 118 -8.84 10.13 3.21
CA ASP A 118 -8.61 10.54 4.60
C ASP A 118 -9.80 10.15 5.50
N GLN A 119 -11.04 10.37 5.04
CA GLN A 119 -12.25 9.98 5.77
C GLN A 119 -12.37 8.47 5.95
N ILE A 120 -12.04 7.67 4.92
CA ILE A 120 -12.04 6.22 5.01
C ILE A 120 -11.03 5.77 6.06
N GLY A 121 -9.76 6.21 5.96
CA GLY A 121 -8.73 5.88 6.94
C GLY A 121 -9.11 6.28 8.37
N THR A 122 -9.68 7.49 8.54
CA THR A 122 -10.18 7.98 9.83
C THR A 122 -11.29 7.09 10.40
N THR A 123 -12.24 6.68 9.55
CA THR A 123 -13.40 5.86 9.97
C THR A 123 -12.97 4.46 10.36
N LEU A 124 -12.10 3.82 9.55
CA LEU A 124 -11.54 2.51 9.87
C LEU A 124 -10.76 2.53 11.18
N ALA A 125 -9.90 3.52 11.36
CA ALA A 125 -9.12 3.69 12.58
C ALA A 125 -9.99 3.85 13.84
N ARG A 126 -11.05 4.66 13.75
CA ARG A 126 -12.01 4.85 14.83
C ARG A 126 -12.75 3.55 15.17
N ALA A 127 -13.03 2.74 14.19
CA ALA A 127 -13.63 1.42 14.38
C ALA A 127 -12.63 0.36 14.87
N GLY A 128 -11.34 0.67 14.98
CA GLY A 128 -10.29 -0.28 15.38
C GLY A 128 -9.79 -1.17 14.26
N MET A 129 -10.21 -0.95 13.03
CA MET A 129 -9.78 -1.67 11.83
C MET A 129 -8.43 -1.17 11.33
N ILE A 130 -7.71 -2.03 10.61
CA ILE A 130 -6.40 -1.71 10.04
C ILE A 130 -6.59 -1.11 8.65
N THR A 131 -5.94 0.03 8.38
CA THR A 131 -5.83 0.58 7.03
C THR A 131 -4.57 0.04 6.36
N VAL A 132 -4.70 -0.63 5.22
CA VAL A 132 -3.58 -1.11 4.41
C VAL A 132 -3.49 -0.32 3.12
N SER A 133 -2.30 0.15 2.75
CA SER A 133 -2.09 0.84 1.48
C SER A 133 -0.64 0.75 1.01
N GLY A 134 -0.33 1.38 -0.12
CA GLY A 134 0.99 1.30 -0.75
C GLY A 134 1.91 2.49 -0.52
N MET A 135 1.54 3.44 0.34
CA MET A 135 2.30 4.65 0.62
C MET A 135 2.63 5.49 -0.64
N ALA A 136 1.88 5.33 -1.73
CA ALA A 136 2.03 6.16 -2.92
C ALA A 136 1.54 7.60 -2.68
N LEU A 137 1.94 8.54 -3.55
CA LEU A 137 1.33 9.88 -3.57
C LEU A 137 -0.18 9.77 -3.78
N GLY A 138 -0.93 10.80 -3.40
CA GLY A 138 -2.37 10.86 -3.61
C GLY A 138 -3.15 10.06 -2.57
N ASN A 139 -4.05 9.19 -3.03
CA ASN A 139 -5.05 8.55 -2.19
C ASN A 139 -4.45 7.63 -1.12
N ASP A 140 -3.38 6.88 -1.44
CA ASP A 140 -2.69 6.01 -0.49
C ASP A 140 -2.19 6.82 0.72
N GLY A 141 -1.43 7.89 0.45
CA GLY A 141 -0.91 8.77 1.50
C GLY A 141 -2.01 9.46 2.32
N ALA A 142 -3.14 9.80 1.69
CA ALA A 142 -4.28 10.39 2.39
C ALA A 142 -4.95 9.39 3.33
N ALA A 143 -5.13 8.13 2.91
CA ALA A 143 -5.68 7.07 3.74
C ALA A 143 -4.82 6.79 4.97
N HIS A 144 -3.49 6.67 4.80
CA HIS A 144 -2.56 6.53 5.94
C HIS A 144 -2.68 7.70 6.92
N ARG A 145 -2.68 8.95 6.43
CA ARG A 145 -2.83 10.13 7.29
C ARG A 145 -4.16 10.14 8.04
N GLY A 146 -5.26 9.78 7.39
CA GLY A 146 -6.55 9.67 8.03
C GLY A 146 -6.54 8.67 9.19
N ALA A 147 -5.94 7.48 8.99
CA ALA A 147 -5.78 6.48 10.03
C ALA A 147 -4.92 7.00 11.20
N LEU A 148 -3.77 7.61 10.90
CA LEU A 148 -2.85 8.16 11.89
C LEU A 148 -3.48 9.29 12.71
N LYS A 149 -4.21 10.21 12.08
CA LYS A 149 -4.96 11.29 12.76
C LYS A 149 -5.93 10.77 13.80
N ALA A 150 -6.56 9.65 13.52
CA ALA A 150 -7.51 9.02 14.42
C ALA A 150 -6.84 8.06 15.44
N GLY A 151 -5.51 7.99 15.47
CA GLY A 151 -4.76 7.13 16.41
C GLY A 151 -4.88 5.65 16.09
N GLY A 152 -5.24 5.29 14.85
CA GLY A 152 -5.43 3.90 14.42
C GLY A 152 -4.19 3.27 13.81
N LEU A 153 -4.28 1.96 13.62
CA LEU A 153 -3.23 1.17 12.96
C LEU A 153 -3.29 1.35 11.45
N THR A 154 -2.12 1.54 10.85
CA THR A 154 -2.00 1.53 9.40
C THR A 154 -0.74 0.80 8.96
N VAL A 155 -0.83 0.07 7.85
CA VAL A 155 0.26 -0.75 7.32
C VAL A 155 0.55 -0.33 5.88
N ALA A 156 1.79 0.07 5.65
CA ALA A 156 2.26 0.37 4.31
C ALA A 156 3.02 -0.81 3.72
N VAL A 157 2.57 -1.30 2.57
CA VAL A 157 3.27 -2.33 1.81
C VAL A 157 4.15 -1.65 0.78
N LEU A 158 5.45 -1.93 0.74
CA LEU A 158 6.39 -1.27 -0.18
C LEU A 158 6.78 -2.17 -1.37
N ALA A 159 7.18 -1.54 -2.47
CA ALA A 159 7.69 -2.19 -3.67
C ALA A 159 9.24 -2.24 -3.71
N GLY A 160 9.89 -1.84 -2.64
CA GLY A 160 11.32 -1.92 -2.36
C GLY A 160 11.55 -2.33 -0.93
N GLY A 161 12.78 -2.30 -0.44
CA GLY A 161 13.11 -2.66 0.94
C GLY A 161 12.33 -1.84 1.98
N PRO A 162 12.05 -2.39 3.18
CA PRO A 162 11.24 -1.71 4.20
C PRO A 162 11.94 -0.49 4.81
N ASP A 163 13.21 -0.29 4.50
CA ASP A 163 14.04 0.85 4.90
C ASP A 163 14.18 1.91 3.79
N VAL A 164 13.69 1.63 2.58
CA VAL A 164 13.76 2.53 1.43
C VAL A 164 12.48 3.35 1.31
N CYS A 165 12.59 4.67 1.54
CA CYS A 165 11.43 5.57 1.45
C CYS A 165 11.15 6.00 0.01
N TYR A 166 10.07 5.51 -0.55
CA TYR A 166 9.58 5.97 -1.85
C TYR A 166 8.06 6.17 -1.83
N PRO A 167 7.55 7.33 -2.27
CA PRO A 167 8.27 8.49 -2.77
C PRO A 167 8.98 9.27 -1.65
N PRO A 168 10.08 10.01 -1.96
CA PRO A 168 10.86 10.75 -0.94
C PRO A 168 10.03 11.78 -0.15
N GLN A 169 8.97 12.32 -0.77
CA GLN A 169 8.02 13.26 -0.16
C GLN A 169 7.28 12.65 1.04
N HIS A 170 7.19 11.33 1.14
CA HIS A 170 6.53 10.60 2.22
C HIS A 170 7.47 10.18 3.36
N ARG A 171 8.68 10.75 3.44
CA ARG A 171 9.63 10.43 4.52
C ARG A 171 9.06 10.68 5.92
N SER A 172 8.35 11.80 6.12
CA SER A 172 7.66 12.07 7.39
C SER A 172 6.54 11.07 7.62
N LEU A 173 5.70 10.80 6.61
CA LEU A 173 4.62 9.83 6.70
C LEU A 173 5.13 8.43 7.04
N MET A 174 6.25 8.00 6.43
CA MET A 174 6.88 6.72 6.75
C MET A 174 7.28 6.65 8.23
N GLY A 175 7.86 7.73 8.76
CA GLY A 175 8.20 7.84 10.19
C GLY A 175 6.97 7.74 11.09
N ASP A 176 5.89 8.42 10.73
CA ASP A 176 4.64 8.41 11.49
C ASP A 176 3.95 7.03 11.45
N ILE A 177 3.99 6.33 10.31
CA ILE A 177 3.50 4.95 10.20
C ILE A 177 4.29 4.01 11.11
N LEU A 178 5.62 4.13 11.18
CA LEU A 178 6.46 3.29 12.03
C LEU A 178 6.19 3.46 13.53
N LEU A 179 5.67 4.60 13.95
CA LEU A 179 5.29 4.84 15.36
C LEU A 179 3.98 4.13 15.73
N MET A 180 3.03 4.01 14.81
CA MET A 180 1.67 3.55 15.10
C MET A 180 1.29 2.24 14.39
N GLY A 181 2.08 1.78 13.44
CA GLY A 181 1.78 0.62 12.60
C GLY A 181 3.04 -0.01 12.05
N ALA A 182 3.01 -0.49 10.82
CA ALA A 182 4.13 -1.19 10.19
C ALA A 182 4.37 -0.79 8.74
N ILE A 183 5.62 -0.89 8.36
CA ILE A 183 6.09 -0.93 6.97
C ILE A 183 6.46 -2.37 6.67
N ILE A 184 5.94 -2.91 5.59
CA ILE A 184 6.22 -4.28 5.16
C ILE A 184 6.69 -4.34 3.71
N SER A 185 7.49 -5.32 3.42
CA SER A 185 7.94 -5.62 2.06
C SER A 185 8.24 -7.11 1.88
N GLU A 186 8.07 -7.59 0.66
CA GLU A 186 8.59 -8.89 0.19
C GLU A 186 10.09 -8.81 -0.20
N TYR A 187 10.62 -7.59 -0.31
CA TYR A 187 11.98 -7.33 -0.76
C TYR A 187 12.91 -7.06 0.43
N PRO A 188 14.15 -7.59 0.41
CA PRO A 188 15.10 -7.37 1.49
C PRO A 188 15.49 -5.90 1.67
N PRO A 189 16.05 -5.53 2.83
CA PRO A 189 16.54 -4.17 3.10
C PRO A 189 17.48 -3.66 2.02
N GLY A 190 17.38 -2.36 1.70
CA GLY A 190 18.21 -1.71 0.70
C GLY A 190 17.75 -1.91 -0.75
N THR A 191 16.71 -2.72 -0.99
CA THR A 191 16.20 -2.92 -2.37
C THR A 191 15.51 -1.66 -2.88
N GLU A 192 15.99 -1.11 -3.99
CA GLU A 192 15.35 0.01 -4.65
C GLU A 192 14.05 -0.40 -5.34
N PRO A 193 13.00 0.44 -5.32
CA PRO A 193 11.73 0.13 -5.95
C PRO A 193 11.82 0.20 -7.48
N HIS A 194 11.42 -0.88 -8.15
CA HIS A 194 11.33 -0.96 -9.61
C HIS A 194 9.88 -1.06 -10.10
N GLY A 195 9.62 -0.65 -11.35
CA GLY A 195 8.28 -0.62 -11.93
C GLY A 195 7.51 -1.94 -11.79
N ARG A 196 8.17 -3.09 -12.05
CA ARG A 196 7.57 -4.44 -11.93
C ARG A 196 7.13 -4.77 -10.50
N ASN A 197 7.90 -4.32 -9.50
CA ASN A 197 7.62 -4.62 -8.10
C ASN A 197 6.32 -3.99 -7.60
N TYR A 198 5.87 -2.85 -8.19
CA TYR A 198 4.59 -2.24 -7.82
C TYR A 198 3.39 -3.13 -8.14
N HIS A 199 3.43 -3.82 -9.28
CA HIS A 199 2.38 -4.74 -9.67
C HIS A 199 2.34 -5.96 -8.74
N GLN A 200 3.51 -6.55 -8.48
CA GLN A 200 3.62 -7.71 -7.58
C GLN A 200 3.23 -7.37 -6.14
N ARG A 201 3.67 -6.22 -5.62
CA ARG A 201 3.34 -5.76 -4.28
C ARG A 201 1.83 -5.62 -4.05
N ASN A 202 1.07 -5.20 -5.06
CA ASN A 202 -0.37 -4.91 -4.92
C ASN A 202 -1.18 -6.15 -4.48
N ARG A 203 -0.75 -7.38 -4.84
CA ARG A 203 -1.38 -8.61 -4.37
C ARG A 203 -1.29 -8.79 -2.85
N ILE A 204 -0.24 -8.23 -2.23
CA ILE A 204 -0.05 -8.27 -0.78
C ILE A 204 -0.99 -7.26 -0.09
N ILE A 205 -1.21 -6.09 -0.69
CA ILE A 205 -2.16 -5.10 -0.18
C ILE A 205 -3.57 -5.72 -0.10
N SER A 206 -4.05 -6.30 -1.19
CA SER A 206 -5.35 -6.98 -1.22
C SER A 206 -5.37 -8.25 -0.37
N GLY A 207 -4.28 -9.04 -0.38
CA GLY A 207 -4.15 -10.29 0.36
C GLY A 207 -4.22 -10.15 1.88
N LEU A 208 -3.72 -9.04 2.42
CA LEU A 208 -3.84 -8.70 3.85
C LEU A 208 -5.23 -8.20 4.24
N SER A 209 -6.08 -7.88 3.28
CA SER A 209 -7.31 -7.14 3.51
C SER A 209 -8.55 -8.01 3.31
N VAL A 210 -9.61 -7.74 4.05
CA VAL A 210 -10.94 -8.35 3.82
C VAL A 210 -11.62 -7.71 2.62
N ALA A 211 -11.34 -6.42 2.38
CA ALA A 211 -11.88 -5.64 1.27
C ALA A 211 -10.84 -4.67 0.71
N SER A 212 -11.00 -4.30 -0.55
CA SER A 212 -10.22 -3.27 -1.23
C SER A 212 -11.12 -2.13 -1.70
N VAL A 213 -10.80 -0.91 -1.29
CA VAL A 213 -11.51 0.31 -1.69
C VAL A 213 -10.70 1.04 -2.75
N ILE A 214 -11.29 1.24 -3.93
CA ILE A 214 -10.76 2.03 -5.03
C ILE A 214 -11.35 3.43 -4.93
N VAL A 215 -10.51 4.41 -4.55
CA VAL A 215 -10.98 5.79 -4.30
C VAL A 215 -11.10 6.58 -5.60
N GLU A 216 -10.08 6.57 -6.41
CA GLU A 216 -10.03 7.18 -7.73
C GLU A 216 -9.13 6.39 -8.67
N ALA A 217 -9.54 6.24 -9.92
CA ALA A 217 -8.75 5.62 -10.98
C ALA A 217 -9.18 6.15 -12.34
N SER A 218 -8.23 6.70 -13.12
CA SER A 218 -8.52 7.42 -14.37
C SER A 218 -8.57 6.52 -15.60
N ASP A 219 -7.91 5.36 -15.59
CA ASP A 219 -7.89 4.45 -16.73
C ASP A 219 -7.62 3.01 -16.29
N TRP A 220 -7.86 2.07 -17.21
CA TRP A 220 -7.74 0.62 -16.97
C TRP A 220 -6.30 0.15 -16.68
N ARG A 221 -5.27 0.98 -16.94
CA ARG A 221 -3.86 0.72 -16.61
C ARG A 221 -3.49 1.22 -15.21
N SER A 222 -4.42 1.85 -14.51
CA SER A 222 -4.18 2.38 -13.17
C SER A 222 -3.74 1.27 -12.22
N GLY A 223 -2.70 1.56 -11.42
CA GLY A 223 -2.23 0.65 -10.38
C GLY A 223 -3.31 0.27 -9.37
N ALA A 224 -4.29 1.14 -9.13
CA ALA A 224 -5.42 0.84 -8.26
C ALA A 224 -6.32 -0.26 -8.82
N LEU A 225 -6.53 -0.31 -10.16
CA LEU A 225 -7.30 -1.38 -10.80
C LEU A 225 -6.56 -2.73 -10.78
N ILE A 226 -5.24 -2.72 -10.76
CA ILE A 226 -4.46 -3.94 -10.56
C ILE A 226 -4.73 -4.51 -9.17
N THR A 227 -4.82 -3.65 -8.15
CA THR A 227 -5.20 -4.08 -6.79
C THR A 227 -6.63 -4.61 -6.76
N ALA A 228 -7.57 -3.97 -7.47
CA ALA A 228 -8.95 -4.46 -7.57
C ALA A 228 -9.02 -5.86 -8.19
N ARG A 229 -8.28 -6.11 -9.28
CA ARG A 229 -8.21 -7.44 -9.92
C ARG A 229 -7.63 -8.49 -8.96
N HIS A 230 -6.50 -8.18 -8.30
CA HIS A 230 -5.96 -9.08 -7.29
C HIS A 230 -6.96 -9.38 -6.17
N ALA A 231 -7.71 -8.38 -5.71
CA ALA A 231 -8.74 -8.57 -4.69
C ALA A 231 -9.84 -9.55 -5.19
N LEU A 232 -10.35 -9.36 -6.41
CA LEU A 232 -11.33 -10.26 -7.02
C LEU A 232 -10.79 -11.68 -7.20
N ASP A 233 -9.57 -11.83 -7.73
CA ASP A 233 -8.90 -13.13 -7.90
C ASP A 233 -8.65 -13.85 -6.57
N GLN A 234 -8.53 -13.10 -5.49
CA GLN A 234 -8.34 -13.60 -4.11
C GLN A 234 -9.66 -13.80 -3.36
N GLY A 235 -10.83 -13.58 -4.01
CA GLY A 235 -12.14 -13.69 -3.37
C GLY A 235 -12.38 -12.64 -2.29
N ARG A 236 -11.79 -11.43 -2.43
CA ARG A 236 -11.99 -10.30 -1.52
C ARG A 236 -13.01 -9.33 -2.08
N ASP A 237 -13.75 -8.69 -1.21
CA ASP A 237 -14.70 -7.66 -1.62
C ASP A 237 -13.99 -6.45 -2.22
N VAL A 238 -14.58 -5.91 -3.27
CA VAL A 238 -14.11 -4.67 -3.90
C VAL A 238 -15.19 -3.61 -3.77
N TYR A 239 -14.80 -2.44 -3.29
CA TYR A 239 -15.64 -1.25 -3.25
C TYR A 239 -15.04 -0.16 -4.12
N ALA A 240 -15.87 0.61 -4.77
CA ALA A 240 -15.45 1.77 -5.53
C ALA A 240 -16.20 3.03 -5.07
N VAL A 241 -15.45 4.12 -4.92
CA VAL A 241 -16.02 5.43 -4.60
C VAL A 241 -16.60 6.03 -5.88
N PRO A 242 -17.89 6.38 -5.92
CA PRO A 242 -18.49 7.02 -7.08
C PRO A 242 -17.99 8.46 -7.22
N GLY A 243 -17.99 8.96 -8.43
CA GLY A 243 -17.68 10.37 -8.69
C GLY A 243 -18.41 10.89 -9.93
N PRO A 244 -18.23 12.20 -10.26
CA PRO A 244 -18.86 12.79 -11.42
C PRO A 244 -18.50 12.04 -12.71
N ILE A 245 -19.48 11.89 -13.62
CA ILE A 245 -19.30 11.12 -14.87
C ILE A 245 -18.33 11.79 -15.84
N ASP A 246 -18.13 13.08 -15.72
CA ASP A 246 -17.21 13.91 -16.50
C ASP A 246 -15.82 14.04 -15.86
N ALA A 247 -15.61 13.50 -14.66
CA ALA A 247 -14.33 13.53 -13.97
C ALA A 247 -13.46 12.33 -14.39
N PRO A 248 -12.32 12.52 -15.06
CA PRO A 248 -11.48 11.41 -15.51
C PRO A 248 -11.07 10.45 -14.38
N GLN A 249 -10.79 10.96 -13.17
CA GLN A 249 -10.38 10.15 -12.04
C GLN A 249 -11.49 9.25 -11.47
N SER A 250 -12.75 9.52 -11.82
CA SER A 250 -13.92 8.71 -11.39
C SER A 250 -14.29 7.63 -12.40
N GLN A 251 -13.79 7.72 -13.62
CA GLN A 251 -14.23 6.88 -14.75
C GLN A 251 -14.14 5.40 -14.42
N SER A 252 -12.97 4.91 -14.05
CA SER A 252 -12.78 3.49 -13.79
C SER A 252 -13.50 3.00 -12.53
N CYS A 253 -13.69 3.86 -11.51
CA CYS A 253 -14.50 3.53 -10.35
C CYS A 253 -15.97 3.35 -10.74
N ASN A 254 -16.53 4.27 -11.52
CA ASN A 254 -17.90 4.18 -12.03
C ASN A 254 -18.09 2.96 -12.95
N GLU A 255 -17.08 2.61 -13.76
CA GLU A 255 -17.10 1.41 -14.60
C GLU A 255 -17.10 0.12 -13.79
N LEU A 256 -16.27 0.00 -12.73
CA LEU A 256 -16.28 -1.17 -11.84
C LEU A 256 -17.66 -1.37 -11.20
N ILE A 257 -18.29 -0.28 -10.76
CA ILE A 257 -19.65 -0.32 -10.18
C ILE A 257 -20.66 -0.76 -11.24
N ALA A 258 -20.62 -0.17 -12.43
CA ALA A 258 -21.55 -0.46 -13.50
C ALA A 258 -21.46 -1.91 -14.00
N LYS A 259 -20.26 -2.52 -13.95
CA LYS A 259 -20.03 -3.93 -14.31
C LYS A 259 -20.36 -4.91 -13.18
N GLY A 260 -20.66 -4.44 -11.98
CA GLY A 260 -20.85 -5.28 -10.79
C GLY A 260 -19.54 -5.91 -10.27
N GLU A 261 -18.38 -5.39 -10.69
CA GLU A 261 -17.06 -5.82 -10.24
C GLU A 261 -16.66 -5.14 -8.90
N ALA A 262 -17.36 -4.07 -8.51
CA ALA A 262 -17.22 -3.41 -7.23
C ALA A 262 -18.57 -2.97 -6.67
N ALA A 263 -18.73 -3.10 -5.37
CA ALA A 263 -19.85 -2.51 -4.65
C ALA A 263 -19.68 -0.98 -4.56
N LEU A 264 -20.79 -0.26 -4.67
CA LEU A 264 -20.82 1.20 -4.50
C LEU A 264 -20.53 1.58 -3.05
N LEU A 265 -19.47 2.32 -2.80
CA LEU A 265 -19.16 2.87 -1.47
C LEU A 265 -19.87 4.23 -1.28
N THR A 266 -21.02 4.23 -0.66
CA THR A 266 -21.80 5.45 -0.38
C THR A 266 -21.31 6.20 0.87
N SER A 267 -20.69 5.48 1.81
CA SER A 267 -20.11 6.03 3.04
C SER A 267 -19.05 5.09 3.60
N PRO A 268 -17.95 5.60 4.22
CA PRO A 268 -16.98 4.77 4.91
C PRO A 268 -17.57 3.87 6.01
N THR A 269 -18.70 4.26 6.60
CA THR A 269 -19.40 3.48 7.65
C THR A 269 -19.97 2.16 7.12
N VAL A 270 -20.17 2.01 5.80
CA VAL A 270 -20.54 0.73 5.19
C VAL A 270 -19.51 -0.34 5.52
N LEU A 271 -18.21 -0.04 5.37
CA LEU A 271 -17.12 -0.96 5.68
C LEU A 271 -17.14 -1.41 7.15
N VAL A 272 -17.38 -0.46 8.06
CA VAL A 272 -17.47 -0.77 9.49
C VAL A 272 -18.64 -1.70 9.76
N ARG A 273 -19.81 -1.42 9.20
CA ARG A 273 -21.00 -2.25 9.38
C ARG A 273 -20.80 -3.69 8.88
N GLU A 274 -20.18 -3.84 7.69
CA GLU A 274 -19.97 -5.16 7.07
C GLU A 274 -18.94 -6.01 7.83
N TYR A 275 -17.86 -5.39 8.36
CA TYR A 275 -16.72 -6.14 8.90
C TYR A 275 -16.55 -6.03 10.43
N SER A 276 -17.35 -5.22 11.15
CA SER A 276 -17.24 -5.12 12.62
C SER A 276 -17.52 -6.43 13.34
N GLY A 277 -18.36 -7.30 12.79
CA GLY A 277 -18.64 -8.62 13.33
C GLY A 277 -17.44 -9.58 13.34
N MET A 278 -16.39 -9.28 12.59
CA MET A 278 -15.12 -10.03 12.58
C MET A 278 -14.16 -9.59 13.69
N MET A 279 -14.49 -8.54 14.45
CA MET A 279 -13.60 -7.99 15.47
C MET A 279 -13.85 -8.63 16.81
N PRO A 280 -12.79 -9.04 17.56
CA PRO A 280 -12.95 -9.47 18.94
C PRO A 280 -13.45 -8.30 19.79
N GLU A 281 -14.27 -8.64 20.81
CA GLU A 281 -14.86 -7.63 21.71
C GLU A 281 -13.82 -6.69 22.34
N GLN A 282 -12.65 -7.22 22.67
CA GLN A 282 -11.52 -6.45 23.20
C GLN A 282 -11.01 -5.39 22.21
N ALA A 283 -10.97 -5.69 20.91
CA ALA A 283 -10.56 -4.73 19.88
C ALA A 283 -11.60 -3.61 19.71
N VAL A 284 -12.88 -3.94 19.78
CA VAL A 284 -13.98 -2.97 19.79
C VAL A 284 -13.89 -2.06 21.01
N GLN A 285 -13.63 -2.60 22.20
CA GLN A 285 -13.45 -1.82 23.42
C GLN A 285 -12.21 -0.91 23.34
N GLN A 286 -11.10 -1.37 22.79
CA GLN A 286 -9.91 -0.54 22.59
C GLN A 286 -10.17 0.59 21.59
N ALA A 287 -10.90 0.33 20.51
CA ALA A 287 -11.31 1.35 19.56
C ALA A 287 -12.19 2.42 20.23
N PHE A 288 -13.13 1.99 21.06
CA PHE A 288 -13.98 2.89 21.84
C PHE A 288 -13.18 3.77 22.82
N ARG A 289 -12.23 3.19 23.56
CA ARG A 289 -11.32 3.93 24.46
C ARG A 289 -10.48 4.98 23.72
N ARG A 290 -10.00 4.65 22.50
CA ARG A 290 -9.31 5.62 21.64
C ARG A 290 -10.19 6.81 21.25
N GLN A 291 -11.47 6.57 21.00
CA GLN A 291 -12.45 7.65 20.69
C GLN A 291 -12.72 8.55 21.90
N THR A 292 -12.75 7.98 23.10
CA THR A 292 -13.02 8.72 24.36
C THR A 292 -11.79 9.42 24.93
N GLY A 293 -10.61 9.25 24.30
CA GLY A 293 -9.35 9.86 24.76
C GLY A 293 -8.61 9.05 25.82
N GLU A 294 -9.11 7.86 26.16
CA GLU A 294 -8.41 6.93 27.04
C GLU A 294 -7.42 6.10 26.23
N TYR A 295 -6.13 6.50 26.23
CA TYR A 295 -5.07 5.78 25.53
C TYR A 295 -4.50 4.67 26.39
N PRO A 296 -4.22 3.49 25.80
CA PRO A 296 -3.76 2.34 26.58
C PRO A 296 -2.32 2.45 27.11
N GLU A 297 -1.46 3.32 26.50
CA GLU A 297 -0.07 3.48 26.95
C GLU A 297 0.47 4.90 26.76
N PRO A 298 1.33 5.41 27.69
CA PRO A 298 1.92 6.75 27.61
C PRO A 298 2.76 7.00 26.36
N ALA A 299 3.48 5.98 25.85
CA ALA A 299 4.31 6.09 24.66
C ALA A 299 3.49 6.27 23.36
N ALA A 300 2.38 5.54 23.22
CA ALA A 300 1.47 5.68 22.08
C ALA A 300 0.75 7.05 22.09
N ARG A 301 0.44 7.57 23.27
CA ARG A 301 -0.14 8.90 23.44
C ARG A 301 0.82 10.01 22.99
N SER A 302 2.07 9.96 23.42
CA SER A 302 3.10 10.91 23.03
C SER A 302 3.35 10.92 21.51
N ALA A 303 3.47 9.73 20.90
CA ALA A 303 3.65 9.58 19.46
C ALA A 303 2.47 10.17 18.66
N TRP A 304 1.23 9.93 19.12
CA TRP A 304 0.03 10.47 18.49
C TRP A 304 -0.06 12.02 18.61
N GLU A 305 0.29 12.59 19.78
CA GLU A 305 0.33 14.03 19.96
C GLU A 305 1.36 14.69 19.03
N ASP A 306 2.50 14.05 18.81
CA ASP A 306 3.52 14.52 17.87
C ASP A 306 3.07 14.44 16.42
N ILE A 307 2.40 13.36 16.00
CA ILE A 307 1.79 13.22 14.67
C ILE A 307 0.78 14.35 14.45
N ARG A 308 -0.14 14.54 15.39
CA ARG A 308 -1.17 15.57 15.31
C ARG A 308 -0.61 16.98 15.24
N ARG A 309 0.47 17.28 16.01
CA ARG A 309 1.18 18.55 15.97
C ARG A 309 1.83 18.82 14.61
N ARG A 310 2.50 17.81 14.04
CA ARG A 310 3.11 17.92 12.71
C ARG A 310 2.10 18.16 11.60
N GLU A 311 0.95 17.51 11.66
CA GLU A 311 -0.11 17.70 10.67
C GLU A 311 -0.75 19.10 10.77
N GLN A 312 -1.02 19.59 11.98
CA GLN A 312 -1.51 20.95 12.17
C GLN A 312 -0.51 21.99 11.63
N GLN A 313 0.79 21.79 11.87
CA GLN A 313 1.82 22.65 11.31
C GLN A 313 1.90 22.54 9.77
N ALA A 314 1.74 21.36 9.22
CA ALA A 314 1.72 21.16 7.76
C ALA A 314 0.50 21.83 7.11
N GLU A 315 -0.65 21.75 7.75
CA GLU A 315 -1.89 22.39 7.29
C GLU A 315 -1.78 23.93 7.35
N GLN A 316 -1.22 24.48 8.43
CA GLN A 316 -0.95 25.91 8.55
C GLN A 316 0.05 26.40 7.49
N ARG A 317 1.12 25.62 7.20
CA ARG A 317 2.07 25.94 6.11
C ARG A 317 1.41 25.91 4.74
N ARG A 318 0.51 24.95 4.48
CA ARG A 318 -0.26 24.89 3.22
C ARG A 318 -1.22 26.05 3.09
N ALA A 319 -1.91 26.43 4.16
CA ALA A 319 -2.78 27.58 4.18
C ALA A 319 -2.00 28.90 3.91
N ALA A 320 -0.88 29.09 4.59
CA ALA A 320 -0.02 30.24 4.39
C ALA A 320 0.61 30.28 2.97
N ALA A 321 0.98 29.14 2.39
CA ALA A 321 1.47 29.07 1.02
C ALA A 321 0.38 29.38 0.00
N ALA A 322 -0.84 28.93 0.23
CA ALA A 322 -2.00 29.24 -0.62
C ALA A 322 -2.38 30.73 -0.57
N GLU A 323 -2.23 31.35 0.59
CA GLU A 323 -2.47 32.79 0.78
C GLU A 323 -1.38 33.63 0.10
N LYS A 324 -0.12 33.21 0.20
CA LYS A 324 1.02 33.82 -0.51
C LYS A 324 0.86 33.72 -2.04
N ALA A 325 0.43 32.55 -2.53
CA ALA A 325 0.20 32.34 -3.97
C ALA A 325 -0.99 33.19 -4.51
N LYS A 326 -1.93 33.55 -3.64
CA LYS A 326 -3.02 34.48 -3.99
C LYS A 326 -2.60 35.97 -3.94
N ALA A 327 -1.59 36.30 -3.13
CA ALA A 327 -1.08 37.65 -2.95
C ALA A 327 0.02 38.04 -3.95
N GLU A 328 0.67 37.08 -4.63
CA GLU A 328 1.60 37.37 -5.69
C GLU A 328 0.83 37.90 -6.93
N PRO A 329 1.12 39.12 -7.41
CA PRO A 329 0.52 39.63 -8.64
C PRO A 329 0.96 38.73 -9.79
N LYS A 330 -0.03 38.18 -10.54
CA LYS A 330 0.25 37.47 -11.79
C LYS A 330 1.17 38.36 -12.64
N GLN A 331 2.43 37.97 -12.80
CA GLN A 331 3.28 38.60 -13.81
C GLN A 331 2.56 38.51 -15.16
N PRO A 332 2.48 39.58 -15.93
CA PRO A 332 1.90 39.51 -17.25
C PRO A 332 2.67 38.45 -18.03
N SER A 333 1.96 37.51 -18.62
CA SER A 333 2.49 36.48 -19.52
C SER A 333 3.47 37.15 -20.47
N ALA A 334 4.71 36.66 -20.52
CA ALA A 334 5.72 37.14 -21.42
C ALA A 334 5.10 37.22 -22.83
N ALA A 335 5.16 38.42 -23.44
CA ALA A 335 4.68 38.66 -24.78
C ALA A 335 5.26 37.59 -25.72
N ALA A 336 4.41 36.91 -26.47
CA ALA A 336 4.82 35.92 -27.44
C ALA A 336 5.92 36.48 -28.30
N LYS A 337 7.06 35.80 -28.41
CA LYS A 337 8.13 36.18 -29.33
C LYS A 337 7.53 36.29 -30.73
N PRO A 338 7.85 37.35 -31.49
CA PRO A 338 7.38 37.47 -32.87
C PRO A 338 7.81 36.26 -33.69
N LEU A 339 6.88 35.72 -34.47
CA LEU A 339 7.12 34.59 -35.36
C LEU A 339 8.25 34.95 -36.35
N PRO A 340 9.12 34.03 -36.73
CA PRO A 340 10.17 34.26 -37.72
C PRO A 340 9.57 34.76 -39.06
N ASP A 341 10.18 35.78 -39.65
CA ASP A 341 9.82 36.27 -40.99
C ASP A 341 10.11 35.18 -42.03
N GLY A 342 9.09 34.78 -42.82
CA GLY A 342 9.24 33.83 -43.91
C GLY A 342 8.37 32.58 -43.87
N LEU A 343 7.52 32.40 -42.83
CA LEU A 343 6.58 31.28 -42.76
C LEU A 343 5.36 31.51 -43.68
N ASN A 344 4.94 30.45 -44.39
CA ASN A 344 3.69 30.45 -45.16
C ASN A 344 2.46 30.33 -44.22
N GLU A 345 1.25 30.45 -44.76
CA GLU A 345 -0.01 30.50 -43.98
C GLU A 345 -0.28 29.22 -43.20
N ASP A 346 0.08 28.05 -43.74
CA ASP A 346 -0.11 26.75 -43.10
C ASP A 346 0.87 26.52 -41.93
N GLU A 347 2.13 26.96 -42.12
CA GLU A 347 3.17 26.89 -41.08
C GLU A 347 2.90 27.83 -39.90
N ARG A 348 2.26 28.97 -40.13
CA ARG A 348 1.80 29.89 -39.07
C ARG A 348 0.69 29.27 -38.23
N THR A 349 -0.19 28.50 -38.83
CA THR A 349 -1.30 27.81 -38.11
C THR A 349 -0.78 26.72 -37.21
N ILE A 350 0.26 25.97 -37.61
CA ILE A 350 0.85 24.87 -36.79
C ILE A 350 1.62 25.40 -35.57
N VAL A 351 2.24 26.59 -35.67
CA VAL A 351 3.03 27.18 -34.56
C VAL A 351 2.14 27.92 -33.56
N THR A 352 0.87 28.16 -33.88
CA THR A 352 -0.10 28.86 -33.00
C THR A 352 -1.08 27.91 -32.28
N LEU A 353 -1.06 26.61 -32.58
CA LEU A 353 -1.77 25.54 -31.90
C LEU A 353 -0.90 24.89 -30.82
#